data_2ad84d972fa62c7807c6c737ea892aaa
#
_entry.id   2ad84d972fa62c7807c6c737ea892aaa
#
_cell.length_a   1.000
_cell.length_b   1.000
_cell.length_c   1.000
_cell.angle_alpha   90.00
_cell.angle_beta   90.00
_cell.angle_gamma   90.00
#
_symmetry.space_group_name_H-M   'P 1'
#
loop_
_entity.id
_entity.type
_entity.pdbx_description
1 polymer ?
#
loop_
_entity_poly.entity_id
_entity_poly.type
_entity_poly.pdbx_seq_one_letter_code
_entity_poly.pdbx_strand_id
1 'polypeptide(L)'
;MATVSVLIPTYERAESLVMTLSGVASQTTMDLQVVVSSQGRYKAQDSPVAQALGRLIEARGGFVEWHHREPRGIAEQRHFLLERAEADPVLFLDDDVFMEPFVVERLLSVLEIERCGFVGAFPVGLTFAQDVRPDQQKIELWDGPVRPETINKEGPGWERWHLHRAANLYHISQDLAPGEFLRYKVAWIGSCVLYSKEKLLEIGGFSFWERLPRYHKGEDVLVQNLLMRRYGGCGVVPSGTYHSQVETITFSPEGKVDADAFDLLLPELVERYASE
;
A
#
# COMPACT_ATOMS: atom_id res chain seq x y z
N MET A 1 11.68 -3.79 20.02
CA MET A 1 10.90 -2.80 19.25
C MET A 1 10.59 -3.43 17.90
N ALA A 2 9.40 -3.22 17.37
CA ALA A 2 9.03 -3.77 16.07
C ALA A 2 9.93 -3.21 14.96
N THR A 3 10.28 -4.06 13.99
CA THR A 3 11.06 -3.66 12.79
C THR A 3 10.20 -2.87 11.82
N VAL A 4 8.94 -3.27 11.66
CA VAL A 4 7.93 -2.65 10.78
C VAL A 4 6.57 -2.75 11.44
N SER A 5 5.76 -1.71 11.32
CA SER A 5 4.33 -1.79 11.64
C SER A 5 3.55 -2.09 10.35
N VAL A 6 2.94 -3.27 10.25
CA VAL A 6 2.07 -3.68 9.16
C VAL A 6 0.63 -3.29 9.49
N LEU A 7 0.05 -2.41 8.69
CA LEU A 7 -1.22 -1.74 8.93
C LEU A 7 -2.26 -2.24 7.93
N ILE A 8 -3.26 -3.00 8.40
CA ILE A 8 -4.23 -3.69 7.54
C ILE A 8 -5.64 -3.16 7.81
N PRO A 9 -6.19 -2.33 6.92
CA PRO A 9 -7.61 -2.01 6.93
C PRO A 9 -8.40 -3.17 6.30
N THR A 10 -9.55 -3.54 6.88
CA THR A 10 -10.45 -4.54 6.30
C THR A 10 -11.91 -4.16 6.50
N TYR A 11 -12.75 -4.49 5.51
CA TYR A 11 -14.19 -4.28 5.55
C TYR A 11 -14.92 -5.47 4.95
N GLU A 12 -15.64 -6.26 5.78
CA GLU A 12 -16.47 -7.41 5.37
C GLU A 12 -15.75 -8.51 4.55
N ARG A 13 -14.41 -8.65 4.67
CA ARG A 13 -13.58 -9.54 3.84
C ARG A 13 -12.75 -10.55 4.65
N ALA A 14 -13.47 -11.44 5.37
CA ALA A 14 -12.83 -12.43 6.24
C ALA A 14 -11.82 -13.35 5.55
N GLU A 15 -12.19 -13.87 4.38
CA GLU A 15 -11.37 -14.85 3.64
C GLU A 15 -10.10 -14.21 3.07
N SER A 16 -10.24 -13.03 2.47
CA SER A 16 -9.12 -12.27 1.93
C SER A 16 -8.13 -11.89 3.03
N LEU A 17 -8.63 -11.40 4.17
CA LEU A 17 -7.77 -11.06 5.31
C LEU A 17 -6.94 -12.27 5.78
N VAL A 18 -7.51 -13.46 5.82
CA VAL A 18 -6.80 -14.69 6.19
C VAL A 18 -5.64 -14.97 5.22
N MET A 19 -5.87 -14.80 3.92
CA MET A 19 -4.82 -14.92 2.91
C MET A 19 -3.71 -13.89 3.12
N THR A 20 -4.06 -12.63 3.34
CA THR A 20 -3.11 -11.54 3.59
C THR A 20 -2.29 -11.80 4.86
N LEU A 21 -2.94 -12.19 5.97
CA LEU A 21 -2.25 -12.56 7.21
C LEU A 21 -1.32 -13.78 7.04
N SER A 22 -1.67 -14.73 6.18
CA SER A 22 -0.78 -15.86 5.86
C SER A 22 0.50 -15.38 5.19
N GLY A 23 0.40 -14.43 4.24
CA GLY A 23 1.55 -13.77 3.63
C GLY A 23 2.41 -13.02 4.66
N VAL A 24 1.78 -12.27 5.58
CA VAL A 24 2.49 -11.58 6.66
C VAL A 24 3.20 -12.57 7.59
N ALA A 25 2.53 -13.64 8.00
CA ALA A 25 3.10 -14.66 8.88
C ALA A 25 4.29 -15.41 8.27
N SER A 26 4.41 -15.41 6.94
CA SER A 26 5.48 -16.09 6.21
C SER A 26 6.72 -15.22 5.95
N GLN A 27 6.69 -13.92 6.27
CA GLN A 27 7.78 -12.99 5.95
C GLN A 27 9.11 -13.42 6.59
N THR A 28 10.22 -13.20 5.88
CA THR A 28 11.59 -13.41 6.42
C THR A 28 11.92 -12.42 7.53
N THR A 29 11.39 -11.20 7.42
CA THR A 29 11.51 -10.19 8.47
C THR A 29 10.73 -10.61 9.71
N MET A 30 11.42 -10.57 10.86
CA MET A 30 10.87 -10.92 12.18
C MET A 30 10.43 -9.64 12.94
N ASP A 31 9.83 -9.83 14.12
CA ASP A 31 9.49 -8.76 15.05
C ASP A 31 8.54 -7.70 14.41
N LEU A 32 7.52 -8.17 13.67
CA LEU A 32 6.52 -7.32 13.07
C LEU A 32 5.45 -6.92 14.10
N GLN A 33 5.12 -5.64 14.18
CA GLN A 33 3.81 -5.22 14.69
C GLN A 33 2.79 -5.36 13.56
N VAL A 34 1.69 -6.03 13.81
CA VAL A 34 0.56 -6.11 12.86
C VAL A 34 -0.66 -5.48 13.50
N VAL A 35 -1.18 -4.41 12.91
CA VAL A 35 -2.39 -3.74 13.39
C VAL A 35 -3.50 -3.97 12.38
N VAL A 36 -4.53 -4.70 12.77
CA VAL A 36 -5.71 -4.97 11.95
C VAL A 36 -6.88 -4.11 12.41
N SER A 37 -7.42 -3.31 11.52
CA SER A 37 -8.64 -2.53 11.75
C SER A 37 -9.76 -3.08 10.90
N SER A 38 -10.76 -3.71 11.52
CA SER A 38 -11.97 -4.19 10.85
C SER A 38 -13.12 -3.20 11.00
N GLN A 39 -13.92 -3.06 9.94
CA GLN A 39 -15.17 -2.29 9.92
C GLN A 39 -16.31 -3.14 9.37
N GLY A 40 -17.56 -2.75 9.63
CA GLY A 40 -18.74 -3.49 9.20
C GLY A 40 -19.22 -4.49 10.24
N ARG A 41 -19.88 -5.57 9.81
CA ARG A 41 -20.42 -6.61 10.70
C ARG A 41 -19.37 -7.65 11.10
N TYR A 42 -18.41 -7.88 10.21
CA TYR A 42 -17.31 -8.82 10.45
C TYR A 42 -16.26 -8.22 11.37
N LYS A 43 -15.97 -8.91 12.46
CA LYS A 43 -14.87 -8.58 13.38
C LYS A 43 -13.71 -9.53 13.14
N ALA A 44 -12.58 -9.00 12.72
CA ALA A 44 -11.41 -9.80 12.38
C ALA A 44 -10.96 -10.71 13.54
N GLN A 45 -11.04 -10.21 14.77
CA GLN A 45 -10.69 -10.97 15.97
C GLN A 45 -11.62 -12.15 16.28
N ASP A 46 -12.81 -12.22 15.70
CA ASP A 46 -13.74 -13.35 15.92
C ASP A 46 -13.44 -14.55 15.00
N SER A 47 -12.54 -14.39 14.02
CA SER A 47 -12.11 -15.47 13.13
C SER A 47 -11.08 -16.38 13.79
N PRO A 48 -11.38 -17.68 14.02
CA PRO A 48 -10.39 -18.61 14.58
C PRO A 48 -9.14 -18.76 13.73
N VAL A 49 -9.27 -18.66 12.39
CA VAL A 49 -8.15 -18.78 11.45
C VAL A 49 -7.27 -17.53 11.51
N ALA A 50 -7.88 -16.33 11.53
CA ALA A 50 -7.13 -15.09 11.69
C ALA A 50 -6.37 -15.06 13.02
N GLN A 51 -7.01 -15.50 14.11
CA GLN A 51 -6.37 -15.63 15.43
C GLN A 51 -5.22 -16.66 15.44
N ALA A 52 -5.34 -17.77 14.71
CA ALA A 52 -4.25 -18.74 14.59
C ALA A 52 -3.03 -18.15 13.86
N LEU A 53 -3.27 -17.36 12.80
CA LEU A 53 -2.20 -16.65 12.09
C LEU A 53 -1.58 -15.54 12.96
N GLY A 54 -2.39 -14.84 13.75
CA GLY A 54 -1.89 -13.89 14.75
C GLY A 54 -0.92 -14.55 15.73
N ARG A 55 -1.30 -15.70 16.30
CA ARG A 55 -0.41 -16.47 17.20
C ARG A 55 0.85 -16.97 16.49
N LEU A 56 0.79 -17.28 15.20
CA LEU A 56 1.98 -17.64 14.42
C LEU A 56 2.93 -16.43 14.30
N ILE A 57 2.42 -15.24 14.06
CA ILE A 57 3.19 -13.99 14.01
C ILE A 57 3.84 -13.74 15.37
N GLU A 58 3.07 -13.90 16.47
CA GLU A 58 3.57 -13.74 17.84
C GLU A 58 4.67 -14.76 18.17
N ALA A 59 4.50 -16.03 17.76
CA ALA A 59 5.52 -17.05 17.94
C ALA A 59 6.83 -16.78 17.19
N ARG A 60 6.80 -15.86 16.23
CA ARG A 60 7.96 -15.39 15.45
C ARG A 60 8.52 -14.06 15.96
N GLY A 61 8.13 -13.63 17.17
CA GLY A 61 8.64 -12.43 17.84
C GLY A 61 7.82 -11.15 17.60
N GLY A 62 6.83 -11.20 16.68
CA GLY A 62 5.93 -10.09 16.44
C GLY A 62 4.78 -9.99 17.45
N PHE A 63 3.86 -9.08 17.23
CA PHE A 63 2.59 -9.00 17.95
C PHE A 63 1.47 -8.46 17.07
N VAL A 64 0.22 -8.80 17.42
CA VAL A 64 -0.96 -8.46 16.62
C VAL A 64 -1.98 -7.72 17.48
N GLU A 65 -2.38 -6.55 16.98
CA GLU A 65 -3.46 -5.76 17.56
C GLU A 65 -4.71 -5.86 16.67
N TRP A 66 -5.85 -6.16 17.32
CA TRP A 66 -7.13 -6.29 16.63
C TRP A 66 -8.06 -5.17 17.06
N HIS A 67 -8.54 -4.40 16.10
CA HIS A 67 -9.48 -3.32 16.32
C HIS A 67 -10.73 -3.50 15.47
N HIS A 68 -11.88 -3.16 16.05
CA HIS A 68 -13.16 -3.10 15.32
C HIS A 68 -13.77 -1.73 15.49
N ARG A 69 -14.14 -1.10 14.38
CA ARG A 69 -14.55 0.31 14.34
C ARG A 69 -15.79 0.51 13.51
N GLU A 70 -16.51 1.61 13.78
CA GLU A 70 -17.61 2.06 12.94
C GLU A 70 -17.11 2.49 11.56
N PRO A 71 -17.83 2.14 10.49
CA PRO A 71 -17.41 2.48 9.13
C PRO A 71 -17.46 3.99 8.84
N ARG A 72 -16.32 4.61 8.62
CA ARG A 72 -16.15 6.02 8.26
C ARG A 72 -15.37 6.26 6.97
N GLY A 73 -15.00 5.20 6.26
CA GLY A 73 -14.22 5.23 5.04
C GLY A 73 -12.76 4.86 5.24
N ILE A 74 -12.08 4.63 4.13
CA ILE A 74 -10.71 4.08 4.13
C ILE A 74 -9.67 5.08 4.66
N ALA A 75 -9.80 6.38 4.40
CA ALA A 75 -8.85 7.38 4.88
C ALA A 75 -8.87 7.49 6.42
N GLU A 76 -10.06 7.43 7.06
CA GLU A 76 -10.17 7.37 8.52
C GLU A 76 -9.50 6.12 9.07
N GLN A 77 -9.74 4.98 8.44
CA GLN A 77 -9.17 3.72 8.88
C GLN A 77 -7.64 3.71 8.77
N ARG A 78 -7.08 4.26 7.68
CA ARG A 78 -5.62 4.45 7.51
C ARG A 78 -5.06 5.44 8.52
N HIS A 79 -5.77 6.52 8.83
CA HIS A 79 -5.36 7.47 9.88
C HIS A 79 -5.26 6.79 11.24
N PHE A 80 -6.32 6.08 11.65
CA PHE A 80 -6.34 5.34 12.89
C PHE A 80 -5.20 4.30 13.00
N LEU A 81 -4.96 3.56 11.92
CA LEU A 81 -3.89 2.57 11.86
C LEU A 81 -2.51 3.23 12.02
N LEU A 82 -2.30 4.39 11.38
CA LEU A 82 -1.04 5.14 11.48
C LEU A 82 -0.78 5.62 12.91
N GLU A 83 -1.82 6.04 13.64
CA GLU A 83 -1.70 6.44 15.06
C GLU A 83 -1.30 5.27 15.97
N ARG A 84 -1.57 4.03 15.58
CA ARG A 84 -1.22 2.81 16.34
C ARG A 84 0.15 2.25 16.00
N ALA A 85 0.73 2.68 14.91
CA ALA A 85 2.03 2.20 14.47
C ALA A 85 3.14 2.60 15.46
N GLU A 86 3.88 1.63 15.97
CA GLU A 86 5.01 1.85 16.87
C GLU A 86 6.35 1.99 16.13
N ALA A 87 6.47 1.31 14.97
CA ALA A 87 7.70 1.33 14.18
C ALA A 87 7.74 2.48 13.18
N ASP A 88 8.94 2.85 12.77
CA ASP A 88 9.27 3.49 11.53
C ASP A 88 10.26 2.55 10.81
N PRO A 89 9.90 2.04 9.63
CA PRO A 89 8.80 2.42 8.74
C PRO A 89 7.45 1.71 9.01
N VAL A 90 6.40 2.13 8.27
CA VAL A 90 5.06 1.55 8.29
C VAL A 90 4.68 0.97 6.93
N LEU A 91 4.14 -0.24 6.90
CA LEU A 91 3.62 -0.90 5.70
C LEU A 91 2.09 -0.86 5.70
N PHE A 92 1.48 -0.07 4.82
CA PHE A 92 0.07 -0.21 4.53
C PHE A 92 -0.13 -1.37 3.55
N LEU A 93 -0.98 -2.31 3.96
CA LEU A 93 -1.25 -3.54 3.22
C LEU A 93 -2.76 -3.77 3.14
N ASP A 94 -3.31 -3.80 1.93
CA ASP A 94 -4.73 -4.11 1.75
C ASP A 94 -5.03 -5.58 2.09
N ASP A 95 -6.27 -5.85 2.49
CA ASP A 95 -6.71 -7.15 3.02
C ASP A 95 -6.90 -8.25 1.96
N ASP A 96 -6.57 -7.97 0.71
CA ASP A 96 -6.72 -8.86 -0.45
C ASP A 96 -5.40 -9.10 -1.21
N VAL A 97 -4.27 -8.90 -0.53
CA VAL A 97 -2.92 -9.06 -1.08
C VAL A 97 -2.20 -10.23 -0.41
N PHE A 98 -1.76 -11.18 -1.20
CA PHE A 98 -0.77 -12.18 -0.79
C PHE A 98 0.65 -11.64 -1.03
N MET A 99 1.55 -11.86 -0.08
CA MET A 99 2.98 -11.49 -0.19
C MET A 99 3.87 -12.73 -0.17
N GLU A 100 4.85 -12.78 -1.05
CA GLU A 100 5.96 -13.72 -0.95
C GLU A 100 6.87 -13.39 0.26
N PRO A 101 7.57 -14.37 0.83
CA PRO A 101 8.30 -14.20 2.09
C PRO A 101 9.35 -13.08 2.13
N PHE A 102 9.89 -12.68 1.00
CA PHE A 102 10.96 -11.67 0.90
C PHE A 102 10.47 -10.22 0.76
N VAL A 103 9.17 -9.99 0.64
CA VAL A 103 8.62 -8.68 0.24
C VAL A 103 8.97 -7.59 1.24
N VAL A 104 8.72 -7.81 2.53
CA VAL A 104 9.01 -6.81 3.57
C VAL A 104 10.50 -6.50 3.64
N GLU A 105 11.36 -7.50 3.61
CA GLU A 105 12.81 -7.33 3.61
C GLU A 105 13.31 -6.51 2.41
N ARG A 106 12.78 -6.79 1.22
CA ARG A 106 13.11 -6.03 0.00
C ARG A 106 12.68 -4.57 0.10
N LEU A 107 11.44 -4.31 0.52
CA LEU A 107 10.94 -2.95 0.67
C LEU A 107 11.75 -2.15 1.70
N LEU A 108 12.11 -2.78 2.82
CA LEU A 108 12.99 -2.19 3.84
C LEU A 108 14.36 -1.81 3.27
N SER A 109 15.01 -2.75 2.59
CA SER A 109 16.33 -2.53 1.98
C SER A 109 16.30 -1.37 0.99
N VAL A 110 15.26 -1.28 0.15
CA VAL A 110 15.13 -0.19 -0.82
C VAL A 110 14.87 1.15 -0.11
N LEU A 111 13.97 1.18 0.88
CA LEU A 111 13.68 2.42 1.62
C LEU A 111 14.90 2.96 2.37
N GLU A 112 15.72 2.07 2.96
CA GLU A 112 16.96 2.43 3.65
C GLU A 112 18.00 3.03 2.70
N ILE A 113 18.19 2.39 1.54
CA ILE A 113 19.15 2.86 0.52
C ILE A 113 18.72 4.19 -0.09
N GLU A 114 17.45 4.27 -0.52
CA GLU A 114 16.94 5.41 -1.27
C GLU A 114 16.57 6.60 -0.37
N ARG A 115 16.25 6.34 0.89
CA ARG A 115 15.79 7.37 1.84
C ARG A 115 14.64 8.23 1.30
N CYS A 116 13.83 7.65 0.42
CA CYS A 116 12.66 8.30 -0.18
C CYS A 116 11.44 8.31 0.77
N GLY A 117 10.31 8.84 0.32
CA GLY A 117 9.08 8.90 1.11
C GLY A 117 8.39 7.56 1.23
N PHE A 118 8.42 6.75 0.16
CA PHE A 118 7.79 5.44 0.11
C PHE A 118 8.41 4.51 -0.93
N VAL A 119 8.22 3.21 -0.71
CA VAL A 119 8.54 2.14 -1.66
C VAL A 119 7.35 1.19 -1.74
N GLY A 120 6.88 0.87 -2.94
CA GLY A 120 5.72 0.01 -3.10
C GLY A 120 5.99 -1.24 -3.93
N ALA A 121 5.24 -2.30 -3.63
CA ALA A 121 5.18 -3.54 -4.38
C ALA A 121 3.74 -3.74 -4.88
N PHE A 122 3.44 -3.29 -6.10
CA PHE A 122 2.09 -3.36 -6.63
C PHE A 122 1.66 -4.82 -6.86
N PRO A 123 0.51 -5.27 -6.34
CA PRO A 123 0.09 -6.67 -6.46
C PRO A 123 -0.36 -7.00 -7.88
N VAL A 124 0.15 -8.13 -8.37
CA VAL A 124 -0.14 -8.63 -9.71
C VAL A 124 -1.43 -9.44 -9.73
N GLY A 125 -2.27 -9.20 -10.71
CA GLY A 125 -3.47 -10.01 -10.97
C GLY A 125 -3.13 -11.22 -11.86
N LEU A 126 -2.76 -12.36 -11.28
CA LEU A 126 -2.35 -13.55 -12.05
C LEU A 126 -3.45 -14.16 -12.92
N THR A 127 -4.73 -13.94 -12.62
CA THR A 127 -5.82 -14.36 -13.54
C THR A 127 -5.77 -13.65 -14.87
N PHE A 128 -5.06 -12.51 -14.96
CA PHE A 128 -4.82 -11.78 -16.20
C PHE A 128 -3.49 -12.13 -16.87
N ALA A 129 -2.81 -13.21 -16.45
CA ALA A 129 -1.49 -13.60 -17.00
C ALA A 129 -1.50 -13.84 -18.53
N GLN A 130 -2.66 -14.19 -19.10
CA GLN A 130 -2.83 -14.35 -20.55
C GLN A 130 -3.20 -13.05 -21.27
N ASP A 131 -3.53 -11.98 -20.55
CA ASP A 131 -3.88 -10.67 -21.10
C ASP A 131 -2.62 -9.81 -21.24
N VAL A 132 -1.87 -10.04 -22.30
CA VAL A 132 -0.61 -9.32 -22.57
C VAL A 132 -0.90 -7.98 -23.23
N ARG A 133 -0.43 -6.89 -22.62
CA ARG A 133 -0.67 -5.49 -23.05
C ARG A 133 0.64 -4.74 -23.31
N PRO A 134 1.36 -5.00 -24.42
CA PRO A 134 2.70 -4.44 -24.65
C PRO A 134 2.74 -2.91 -24.59
N ASP A 135 1.71 -2.24 -25.09
CA ASP A 135 1.61 -0.77 -25.08
C ASP A 135 1.52 -0.16 -23.66
N GLN A 136 1.16 -0.97 -22.66
CA GLN A 136 1.04 -0.57 -21.26
C GLN A 136 2.25 -1.00 -20.40
N GLN A 137 3.23 -1.69 -21.00
CA GLN A 137 4.41 -2.23 -20.30
C GLN A 137 5.62 -1.30 -20.33
N LYS A 138 5.44 -0.05 -20.73
CA LYS A 138 6.51 0.94 -20.70
C LYS A 138 6.89 1.22 -19.25
N ILE A 139 8.07 0.74 -18.85
CA ILE A 139 8.65 0.98 -17.54
C ILE A 139 9.72 2.07 -17.61
N GLU A 140 9.68 3.02 -16.68
CA GLU A 140 10.71 4.03 -16.48
C GLU A 140 11.51 3.67 -15.23
N LEU A 141 12.76 3.29 -15.40
CA LEU A 141 13.64 2.93 -14.30
C LEU A 141 14.27 4.17 -13.65
N TRP A 142 14.60 4.06 -12.37
CA TRP A 142 15.47 5.00 -11.72
C TRP A 142 16.92 4.73 -12.12
N ASP A 143 17.53 5.72 -12.80
CA ASP A 143 18.97 5.75 -13.07
C ASP A 143 19.64 6.56 -11.95
N GLY A 144 20.17 5.86 -10.95
CA GLY A 144 20.69 6.45 -9.72
C GLY A 144 19.63 6.54 -8.59
N PRO A 145 19.84 7.39 -7.57
CA PRO A 145 18.96 7.48 -6.42
C PRO A 145 17.57 8.03 -6.76
N VAL A 146 16.58 7.59 -6.00
CA VAL A 146 15.23 8.15 -6.07
C VAL A 146 15.24 9.62 -5.67
N ARG A 147 14.55 10.45 -6.44
CA ARG A 147 14.50 11.90 -6.25
C ARG A 147 13.06 12.40 -6.21
N PRO A 148 12.82 13.58 -5.63
CA PRO A 148 11.53 14.25 -5.73
C PRO A 148 11.06 14.42 -7.18
N GLU A 149 9.78 14.10 -7.41
CA GLU A 149 9.08 14.30 -8.68
C GLU A 149 7.70 14.92 -8.45
N THR A 150 7.28 15.76 -9.36
CA THR A 150 5.91 16.29 -9.39
C THR A 150 5.11 15.58 -10.47
N ILE A 151 4.06 14.86 -10.08
CA ILE A 151 3.15 14.17 -10.98
C ILE A 151 1.80 14.90 -11.00
N ASN A 152 1.31 15.20 -12.20
CA ASN A 152 0.00 15.82 -12.42
C ASN A 152 -0.82 14.95 -13.37
N LYS A 153 -2.15 14.89 -13.20
CA LYS A 153 -3.05 14.07 -14.03
C LYS A 153 -2.94 14.35 -15.52
N GLU A 154 -2.70 15.60 -15.88
CA GLU A 154 -2.58 16.04 -17.29
C GLU A 154 -1.11 16.14 -17.75
N GLY A 155 -0.17 15.79 -16.88
CA GLY A 155 1.25 15.94 -17.12
C GLY A 155 1.97 14.63 -17.44
N PRO A 156 3.23 14.71 -17.86
CA PRO A 156 4.07 13.54 -18.05
C PRO A 156 4.21 12.75 -16.74
N GLY A 157 4.29 11.45 -16.85
CA GLY A 157 4.43 10.54 -15.72
C GLY A 157 3.11 10.03 -15.12
N TRP A 158 1.95 10.69 -15.38
CA TRP A 158 0.67 10.14 -14.92
C TRP A 158 0.38 8.78 -15.55
N GLU A 159 0.67 8.60 -16.83
CA GLU A 159 0.45 7.36 -17.58
C GLU A 159 1.19 6.13 -17.02
N ARG A 160 2.17 6.34 -16.14
CA ARG A 160 2.90 5.25 -15.45
C ARG A 160 1.96 4.30 -14.69
N TRP A 161 0.75 4.75 -14.31
CA TRP A 161 -0.24 3.89 -13.66
C TRP A 161 -0.71 2.74 -14.56
N HIS A 162 -0.60 2.84 -15.90
CA HIS A 162 -0.93 1.77 -16.82
C HIS A 162 -0.11 0.50 -16.57
N LEU A 163 1.10 0.66 -16.04
CA LEU A 163 1.98 -0.45 -15.69
C LEU A 163 1.38 -1.37 -14.61
N HIS A 164 0.51 -0.81 -13.77
CA HIS A 164 -0.17 -1.53 -12.69
C HIS A 164 -1.46 -2.24 -13.14
N ARG A 165 -1.75 -2.27 -14.45
CA ARG A 165 -2.93 -2.96 -14.98
C ARG A 165 -2.63 -4.40 -15.31
N ALA A 166 -3.68 -5.25 -15.20
CA ALA A 166 -3.61 -6.67 -15.53
C ALA A 166 -2.39 -7.36 -14.90
N ALA A 167 -1.59 -8.06 -15.70
CA ALA A 167 -0.36 -8.75 -15.26
C ALA A 167 0.91 -8.10 -15.86
N ASN A 168 0.90 -6.78 -16.15
CA ASN A 168 2.04 -6.15 -16.81
C ASN A 168 3.36 -6.31 -16.04
N LEU A 169 3.36 -6.09 -14.70
CA LEU A 169 4.57 -6.29 -13.88
C LEU A 169 5.03 -7.75 -13.84
N TYR A 170 4.11 -8.70 -13.93
CA TYR A 170 4.46 -10.12 -14.04
C TYR A 170 5.19 -10.38 -15.35
N HIS A 171 4.68 -9.89 -16.48
CA HIS A 171 5.33 -10.07 -17.78
C HIS A 171 6.75 -9.48 -17.80
N ILE A 172 6.90 -8.24 -17.29
CA ILE A 172 8.23 -7.59 -17.18
C ILE A 172 9.18 -8.39 -16.30
N SER A 173 8.68 -8.98 -15.21
CA SER A 173 9.51 -9.74 -14.27
C SER A 173 10.07 -11.03 -14.84
N GLN A 174 9.49 -11.58 -15.91
CA GLN A 174 9.97 -12.82 -16.53
C GLN A 174 11.35 -12.67 -17.18
N ASP A 175 11.75 -11.46 -17.52
CA ASP A 175 13.05 -11.17 -18.13
C ASP A 175 14.16 -10.92 -17.09
N LEU A 176 13.84 -10.92 -15.80
CA LEU A 176 14.79 -10.69 -14.72
C LEU A 176 15.43 -11.99 -14.24
N ALA A 177 16.72 -11.92 -13.92
CA ALA A 177 17.44 -13.05 -13.34
C ALA A 177 16.91 -13.37 -11.91
N PRO A 178 17.03 -14.63 -11.44
CA PRO A 178 16.64 -14.98 -10.08
C PRO A 178 17.33 -14.09 -9.03
N GLY A 179 16.54 -13.44 -8.17
CA GLY A 179 17.01 -12.52 -7.14
C GLY A 179 17.26 -11.09 -7.61
N GLU A 180 17.24 -10.84 -8.91
CA GLU A 180 17.30 -9.49 -9.46
C GLU A 180 15.99 -8.74 -9.19
N PHE A 181 16.10 -7.44 -8.92
CA PHE A 181 14.95 -6.54 -8.87
C PHE A 181 15.32 -5.15 -9.37
N LEU A 182 14.35 -4.43 -9.88
CA LEU A 182 14.52 -3.09 -10.41
C LEU A 182 13.62 -2.09 -9.65
N ARG A 183 14.08 -0.84 -9.55
CA ARG A 183 13.30 0.28 -9.03
C ARG A 183 12.75 1.08 -10.20
N TYR A 184 11.47 1.35 -10.17
CA TYR A 184 10.82 2.08 -11.26
C TYR A 184 10.03 3.29 -10.76
N LYS A 185 9.86 4.26 -11.64
CA LYS A 185 9.09 5.47 -11.40
C LYS A 185 7.60 5.18 -11.47
N VAL A 186 6.86 5.76 -10.56
CA VAL A 186 5.42 5.54 -10.41
C VAL A 186 4.64 6.84 -10.54
N ALA A 187 3.36 6.76 -10.89
CA ALA A 187 2.41 7.82 -10.64
C ALA A 187 1.86 7.70 -9.21
N TRP A 188 1.59 6.48 -8.77
CA TRP A 188 1.20 6.02 -7.44
C TRP A 188 1.24 4.49 -7.41
N ILE A 189 1.19 3.90 -6.23
CA ILE A 189 1.10 2.45 -6.01
C ILE A 189 0.01 2.17 -5.00
N GLY A 190 -0.87 1.21 -5.29
CA GLY A 190 -1.88 0.72 -4.37
C GLY A 190 -1.44 -0.50 -3.57
N SER A 191 -2.18 -0.81 -2.54
CA SER A 191 -2.31 -2.10 -1.87
C SER A 191 -1.15 -2.60 -1.02
N CYS A 192 0.12 -2.35 -1.38
CA CYS A 192 1.28 -2.77 -0.59
C CYS A 192 2.38 -1.71 -0.68
N VAL A 193 2.43 -0.81 0.30
CA VAL A 193 3.34 0.35 0.27
C VAL A 193 3.98 0.57 1.63
N LEU A 194 5.30 0.57 1.66
CA LEU A 194 6.12 0.89 2.82
C LEU A 194 6.45 2.39 2.80
N TYR A 195 6.12 3.08 3.88
CA TYR A 195 6.38 4.51 4.06
C TYR A 195 7.40 4.75 5.17
N SER A 196 8.26 5.76 5.03
CA SER A 196 8.87 6.38 6.20
C SER A 196 7.75 7.05 7.01
N LYS A 197 7.53 6.59 8.23
CA LYS A 197 6.50 7.14 9.13
C LYS A 197 6.76 8.61 9.44
N GLU A 198 8.01 8.96 9.72
CA GLU A 198 8.43 10.34 9.97
C GLU A 198 7.98 11.25 8.82
N LYS A 199 8.38 10.94 7.59
CA LYS A 199 8.04 11.74 6.39
C LYS A 199 6.55 11.76 6.11
N LEU A 200 5.86 10.65 6.35
CA LEU A 200 4.41 10.57 6.20
C LEU A 200 3.70 11.51 7.19
N LEU A 201 4.16 11.60 8.43
CA LEU A 201 3.63 12.51 9.44
C LEU A 201 3.95 13.98 9.12
N GLU A 202 5.11 14.29 8.54
CA GLU A 202 5.47 15.64 8.13
C GLU A 202 4.53 16.23 7.07
N ILE A 203 3.91 15.40 6.24
CA ILE A 203 2.87 15.82 5.29
C ILE A 203 1.44 15.68 5.84
N GLY A 204 1.29 15.47 7.15
CA GLY A 204 0.00 15.34 7.83
C GLY A 204 -0.64 13.94 7.75
N GLY A 205 0.01 12.95 7.13
CA GLY A 205 -0.51 11.59 7.00
C GLY A 205 -1.90 11.56 6.35
N PHE A 206 -2.83 10.88 6.99
CA PHE A 206 -4.24 10.80 6.55
C PHE A 206 -5.18 11.68 7.38
N SER A 207 -4.68 12.72 8.06
CA SER A 207 -5.48 13.61 8.93
C SER A 207 -6.59 14.37 8.19
N PHE A 208 -6.53 14.46 6.87
CA PHE A 208 -7.57 15.06 6.02
C PHE A 208 -8.86 14.23 5.93
N TRP A 209 -8.91 13.05 6.51
CA TRP A 209 -10.06 12.13 6.44
C TRP A 209 -11.38 12.77 6.86
N GLU A 210 -11.39 13.71 7.82
CA GLU A 210 -12.58 14.42 8.29
C GLU A 210 -13.27 15.24 7.20
N ARG A 211 -12.55 15.54 6.14
CA ARG A 211 -13.03 16.34 4.99
C ARG A 211 -13.61 15.47 3.87
N LEU A 212 -13.55 14.16 4.02
CA LEU A 212 -14.02 13.21 3.01
C LEU A 212 -15.33 12.55 3.43
N PRO A 213 -16.24 12.31 2.47
CA PRO A 213 -17.40 11.46 2.70
C PRO A 213 -16.94 10.02 2.91
N ARG A 214 -17.83 9.17 3.42
CA ARG A 214 -17.51 7.76 3.69
C ARG A 214 -17.03 7.00 2.45
N TYR A 215 -17.67 7.21 1.31
CA TYR A 215 -17.36 6.53 0.05
C TYR A 215 -16.48 7.44 -0.81
N HIS A 216 -15.18 7.33 -0.65
CA HIS A 216 -14.17 8.09 -1.38
C HIS A 216 -13.07 7.15 -1.90
N LYS A 217 -12.27 7.67 -2.81
CA LYS A 217 -11.05 7.06 -3.34
C LYS A 217 -9.93 8.09 -3.42
N GLY A 218 -8.71 7.63 -3.77
CA GLY A 218 -7.58 8.49 -4.11
C GLY A 218 -6.86 9.09 -2.90
N GLU A 219 -7.13 8.61 -1.68
CA GLU A 219 -6.45 9.05 -0.46
C GLU A 219 -4.98 8.61 -0.43
N ASP A 220 -4.68 7.43 -0.95
CA ASP A 220 -3.33 6.91 -1.13
C ASP A 220 -2.58 7.64 -2.25
N VAL A 221 -3.26 7.92 -3.36
CA VAL A 221 -2.74 8.73 -4.47
C VAL A 221 -2.35 10.12 -3.98
N LEU A 222 -3.20 10.75 -3.17
CA LEU A 222 -2.96 12.07 -2.58
C LEU A 222 -1.71 12.09 -1.70
N VAL A 223 -1.63 11.17 -0.73
CA VAL A 223 -0.51 11.07 0.20
C VAL A 223 0.80 10.79 -0.54
N GLN A 224 0.79 9.86 -1.49
CA GLN A 224 1.98 9.53 -2.25
C GLN A 224 2.45 10.68 -3.14
N ASN A 225 1.54 11.44 -3.72
CA ASN A 225 1.93 12.63 -4.50
C ASN A 225 2.53 13.74 -3.64
N LEU A 226 2.04 13.95 -2.42
CA LEU A 226 2.66 14.87 -1.47
C LEU A 226 4.06 14.42 -1.07
N LEU A 227 4.23 13.12 -0.75
CA LEU A 227 5.54 12.55 -0.43
C LEU A 227 6.50 12.58 -1.62
N MET A 228 6.01 12.27 -2.82
CA MET A 228 6.82 12.27 -4.03
C MET A 228 7.43 13.63 -4.33
N ARG A 229 6.68 14.71 -4.11
CA ARG A 229 7.14 16.09 -4.31
C ARG A 229 8.29 16.47 -3.38
N ARG A 230 8.33 15.94 -2.14
CA ARG A 230 9.35 16.29 -1.14
C ARG A 230 10.49 15.29 -1.07
N TYR A 231 10.20 14.00 -1.20
CA TYR A 231 11.14 12.92 -0.85
C TYR A 231 11.32 11.88 -1.95
N GLY A 232 10.52 11.96 -3.03
CA GLY A 232 10.48 10.91 -4.03
C GLY A 232 9.78 9.63 -3.54
N GLY A 233 9.57 8.71 -4.46
CA GLY A 233 9.01 7.40 -4.23
C GLY A 233 9.28 6.47 -5.40
N CYS A 234 9.19 5.16 -5.19
CA CYS A 234 9.40 4.19 -6.26
C CYS A 234 8.60 2.90 -6.07
N GLY A 235 8.42 2.19 -7.16
CA GLY A 235 7.99 0.81 -7.16
C GLY A 235 9.15 -0.15 -7.31
N VAL A 236 8.93 -1.42 -6.91
CA VAL A 236 9.87 -2.52 -7.14
C VAL A 236 9.25 -3.61 -8.02
N VAL A 237 10.05 -4.18 -8.92
CA VAL A 237 9.67 -5.31 -9.79
C VAL A 237 10.80 -6.35 -9.79
N PRO A 238 10.55 -7.64 -9.61
CA PRO A 238 9.27 -8.28 -9.30
C PRO A 238 8.70 -7.78 -7.97
N SER A 239 7.37 -7.59 -7.92
CA SER A 239 6.73 -7.11 -6.69
C SER A 239 6.70 -8.18 -5.59
N GLY A 240 6.55 -9.44 -5.95
CA GLY A 240 6.32 -10.54 -5.01
C GLY A 240 4.97 -10.45 -4.29
N THR A 241 4.05 -9.65 -4.83
CA THR A 241 2.71 -9.47 -4.29
C THR A 241 1.66 -9.81 -5.33
N TYR A 242 0.56 -10.41 -4.88
CA TYR A 242 -0.50 -10.92 -5.75
C TYR A 242 -1.87 -10.53 -5.20
N HIS A 243 -2.74 -10.05 -6.07
CA HIS A 243 -4.09 -9.64 -5.73
C HIS A 243 -5.06 -10.82 -5.80
N SER A 244 -5.89 -11.02 -4.78
CA SER A 244 -6.91 -12.07 -4.75
C SER A 244 -8.08 -11.83 -5.71
N GLN A 245 -8.19 -10.61 -6.24
CA GLN A 245 -9.20 -10.18 -7.20
C GLN A 245 -10.66 -10.29 -6.71
N VAL A 246 -10.86 -10.15 -5.42
CA VAL A 246 -12.19 -9.95 -4.85
C VAL A 246 -12.74 -8.57 -5.19
N GLU A 247 -14.06 -8.44 -5.18
CA GLU A 247 -14.71 -7.16 -5.47
C GLU A 247 -14.24 -6.04 -4.54
N THR A 248 -14.01 -4.86 -5.11
CA THR A 248 -13.69 -3.64 -4.37
C THR A 248 -14.93 -3.11 -3.66
N ILE A 249 -14.82 -2.80 -2.36
CA ILE A 249 -15.93 -2.34 -1.52
C ILE A 249 -15.86 -0.81 -1.26
N THR A 250 -15.13 -0.10 -2.07
CA THR A 250 -14.98 1.39 -1.95
C THR A 250 -16.23 2.15 -2.40
N PHE A 251 -17.17 1.46 -3.02
CA PHE A 251 -18.37 2.04 -3.59
C PHE A 251 -19.53 2.06 -2.59
N SER A 252 -20.41 3.08 -2.72
CA SER A 252 -21.71 3.08 -2.05
C SER A 252 -22.57 1.90 -2.51
N PRO A 253 -23.67 1.55 -1.79
CA PRO A 253 -24.59 0.53 -2.25
C PRO A 253 -25.14 0.76 -3.68
N GLU A 254 -25.16 2.02 -4.13
CA GLU A 254 -25.55 2.41 -5.49
C GLU A 254 -24.41 2.34 -6.50
N GLY A 255 -23.24 1.83 -6.12
CA GLY A 255 -22.07 1.70 -6.99
C GLY A 255 -21.35 3.03 -7.29
N LYS A 256 -21.46 4.03 -6.40
CA LYS A 256 -20.89 5.36 -6.60
C LYS A 256 -19.75 5.64 -5.63
N VAL A 257 -18.82 6.45 -6.07
CA VAL A 257 -17.80 7.13 -5.26
C VAL A 257 -18.21 8.59 -5.13
N ASP A 258 -18.33 9.07 -3.88
CA ASP A 258 -18.83 10.42 -3.59
C ASP A 258 -17.75 11.49 -3.72
N ALA A 259 -16.47 11.12 -3.58
CA ALA A 259 -15.34 12.03 -3.74
C ALA A 259 -14.06 11.31 -4.18
N ASP A 260 -13.23 12.03 -4.93
CA ASP A 260 -11.84 11.69 -5.19
C ASP A 260 -10.96 12.61 -4.33
N ALA A 261 -10.28 12.06 -3.32
CA ALA A 261 -9.47 12.82 -2.38
C ALA A 261 -8.32 13.57 -3.06
N PHE A 262 -7.71 12.95 -4.06
CA PHE A 262 -6.63 13.57 -4.83
C PHE A 262 -7.11 14.84 -5.55
N ASP A 263 -8.23 14.78 -6.27
CA ASP A 263 -8.75 15.93 -7.00
C ASP A 263 -9.25 17.04 -6.07
N LEU A 264 -9.87 16.63 -4.96
CA LEU A 264 -10.49 17.58 -4.02
C LEU A 264 -9.47 18.34 -3.19
N LEU A 265 -8.41 17.68 -2.73
CA LEU A 265 -7.55 18.19 -1.65
C LEU A 265 -6.12 18.51 -2.07
N LEU A 266 -5.64 17.98 -3.20
CA LEU A 266 -4.24 18.15 -3.60
C LEU A 266 -3.78 19.61 -3.68
N PRO A 267 -4.52 20.55 -4.31
CA PRO A 267 -4.03 21.92 -4.46
C PRO A 267 -3.73 22.59 -3.12
N GLU A 268 -4.64 22.47 -2.16
CA GLU A 268 -4.49 23.06 -0.83
C GLU A 268 -3.38 22.39 -0.02
N LEU A 269 -3.32 21.04 -0.06
CA LEU A 269 -2.33 20.32 0.71
C LEU A 269 -0.90 20.48 0.13
N VAL A 270 -0.77 20.73 -1.16
CA VAL A 270 0.52 21.11 -1.78
C VAL A 270 0.97 22.46 -1.23
N GLU A 271 0.10 23.46 -1.16
CA GLU A 271 0.44 24.77 -0.54
C GLU A 271 0.90 24.60 0.90
N ARG A 272 0.23 23.72 1.65
CA ARG A 272 0.50 23.51 3.06
C ARG A 272 1.78 22.71 3.35
N TYR A 273 2.07 21.67 2.57
CA TYR A 273 3.08 20.67 2.91
C TYR A 273 4.22 20.50 1.89
N ALA A 274 4.06 21.00 0.68
CA ALA A 274 5.00 20.78 -0.41
C ALA A 274 5.50 22.06 -1.10
N SER A 275 5.17 23.25 -0.51
CA SER A 275 5.76 24.52 -0.95
C SER A 275 7.10 24.68 -0.22
N GLU A 276 8.16 24.08 -0.81
CA GLU A 276 9.59 24.47 -0.69
C GLU A 276 10.49 23.33 -1.18
#